data_00bff5a9c75926963b0fa953d93e0ebb
#
_entry.id   00bff5a9c75926963b0fa953d93e0ebb
#
_cell.length_a   1.000
_cell.length_b   1.000
_cell.length_c   1.000
_cell.angle_alpha   90.00
_cell.angle_beta   90.00
_cell.angle_gamma   90.00
#
_symmetry.space_group_name_H-M   'P 1'
#
loop_
_entity.id
_entity.type
_entity.pdbx_description
1 polymer ?
#
loop_
_entity_poly.entity_id
_entity_poly.type
_entity_poly.pdbx_seq_one_letter_code
_entity_poly.pdbx_strand_id
1 'polypeptide(L)'
;RRWEGVPIYLRAGKRLGRRVYEIAVVFKYPPFLPFESTAGMSHNTLVIRVQPQEGITFKVGSKVPGSSMRLRDVTMDFAYGHAFTEYAPEAYERLILDVLLGDPPLFPQQKEIETSWRLLDQAEEYWEAHPETLETYRPGTWGPQCADKMLARDGNIWRRP
;
A
#
# COMPACT_ATOMS: atom_id res chain seq x y z
N ARG A 1 -10.93 5.57 17.63
CA ARG A 1 -9.47 5.63 17.81
C ARG A 1 -8.84 5.92 16.44
N ARG A 2 -7.49 6.04 16.31
CA ARG A 2 -6.84 6.63 15.10
C ARG A 2 -7.29 6.02 13.76
N TRP A 3 -7.46 4.73 13.68
CA TRP A 3 -7.79 3.99 12.46
C TRP A 3 -9.20 3.37 12.48
N GLU A 4 -10.05 3.81 13.40
CA GLU A 4 -11.41 3.31 13.51
C GLU A 4 -12.22 3.63 12.25
N GLY A 5 -12.87 2.60 11.68
CA GLY A 5 -13.63 2.72 10.44
C GLY A 5 -12.81 2.87 9.16
N VAL A 6 -11.48 2.72 9.22
CA VAL A 6 -10.62 2.70 8.03
C VAL A 6 -10.40 1.24 7.60
N PRO A 7 -10.87 0.83 6.42
CA PRO A 7 -10.58 -0.51 5.91
C PRO A 7 -9.10 -0.63 5.56
N ILE A 8 -8.50 -1.76 5.92
CA ILE A 8 -7.11 -2.10 5.59
C ILE A 8 -7.13 -3.37 4.76
N TYR A 9 -6.66 -3.29 3.53
CA TYR A 9 -6.57 -4.42 2.62
C TYR A 9 -5.12 -4.84 2.46
N LEU A 10 -4.87 -6.12 2.64
CA LEU A 10 -3.54 -6.74 2.46
C LEU A 10 -3.57 -7.67 1.26
N ARG A 11 -2.62 -7.49 0.35
CA ARG A 11 -2.41 -8.42 -0.77
C ARG A 11 -0.98 -8.88 -0.80
N ALA A 12 -0.78 -10.18 -0.71
CA ALA A 12 0.50 -10.83 -0.89
C ALA A 12 0.33 -12.04 -1.81
N GLY A 13 1.34 -12.38 -2.58
CA GLY A 13 1.28 -13.55 -3.47
C GLY A 13 2.59 -13.77 -4.21
N LYS A 14 2.81 -15.03 -4.59
CA LYS A 14 3.96 -15.41 -5.41
C LYS A 14 3.62 -15.25 -6.88
N ARG A 15 4.59 -14.85 -7.71
CA ARG A 15 4.43 -14.69 -9.16
C ARG A 15 3.29 -13.77 -9.58
N LEU A 16 3.03 -12.74 -8.78
CA LEU A 16 2.15 -11.65 -9.17
C LEU A 16 2.73 -10.89 -10.38
N GLY A 17 1.95 -10.01 -10.98
CA GLY A 17 2.32 -9.27 -12.17
C GLY A 17 3.60 -8.44 -12.05
N ARG A 18 3.96 -8.07 -10.81
CA ARG A 18 5.18 -7.31 -10.52
C ARG A 18 5.66 -7.60 -9.10
N ARG A 19 7.00 -7.64 -8.91
CA ARG A 19 7.59 -7.67 -7.58
C ARG A 19 7.64 -6.25 -7.03
N VAL A 20 6.85 -5.99 -6.00
CA VAL A 20 6.75 -4.66 -5.37
C VAL A 20 6.26 -4.79 -3.94
N TYR A 21 6.77 -3.93 -3.07
CA TYR A 21 6.25 -3.69 -1.74
C TYR A 21 5.87 -2.22 -1.63
N GLU A 22 4.60 -1.95 -1.41
CA GLU A 22 4.10 -0.60 -1.24
C GLU A 22 2.98 -0.53 -0.22
N ILE A 23 2.85 0.63 0.39
CA ILE A 23 1.73 1.00 1.25
C ILE A 23 1.01 2.14 0.54
N ALA A 24 -0.24 1.95 0.17
CA ALA A 24 -1.05 2.99 -0.46
C ALA A 24 -2.14 3.48 0.50
N VAL A 25 -2.13 4.77 0.78
CA VAL A 25 -3.18 5.44 1.55
C VAL A 25 -4.06 6.20 0.57
N VAL A 26 -5.28 5.75 0.40
CA VAL A 26 -6.28 6.38 -0.47
C VAL A 26 -7.16 7.27 0.39
N PHE A 27 -7.13 8.58 0.13
CA PHE A 27 -7.91 9.54 0.88
C PHE A 27 -9.36 9.58 0.41
N LYS A 28 -10.27 9.85 1.31
CA LYS A 28 -11.66 10.12 0.96
C LYS A 28 -11.77 11.38 0.11
N TYR A 29 -12.82 11.48 -0.70
CA TYR A 29 -13.12 12.74 -1.36
C TYR A 29 -13.42 13.82 -0.31
N PRO A 30 -12.98 15.06 -0.54
CA PRO A 30 -13.37 16.16 0.34
C PRO A 30 -14.90 16.31 0.32
N PRO A 31 -15.52 16.60 1.48
CA PRO A 31 -16.98 16.68 1.59
C PRO A 31 -17.58 17.84 0.79
N PHE A 32 -16.77 18.82 0.47
CA PHE A 32 -17.16 19.98 -0.35
C PHE A 32 -16.04 20.34 -1.32
N LEU A 33 -16.39 20.51 -2.58
CA LEU A 33 -15.50 21.01 -3.62
C LEU A 33 -16.17 22.25 -4.24
N PRO A 34 -15.51 23.41 -4.24
CA PRO A 34 -16.03 24.64 -4.83
C PRO A 34 -15.97 24.64 -6.37
N PHE A 35 -15.91 23.47 -6.99
CA PHE A 35 -15.72 23.30 -8.43
C PHE A 35 -16.96 22.62 -9.04
N GLU A 36 -17.42 23.17 -10.16
CA GLU A 36 -18.62 22.68 -10.87
C GLU A 36 -18.41 21.28 -11.48
N SER A 37 -17.17 20.90 -11.76
CA SER A 37 -16.86 19.61 -12.34
C SER A 37 -15.65 18.97 -11.66
N THR A 38 -15.83 17.76 -11.18
CA THR A 38 -14.78 16.87 -10.68
C THR A 38 -14.38 15.82 -11.71
N ALA A 39 -14.84 15.95 -12.95
CA ALA A 39 -14.54 15.04 -14.04
C ALA A 39 -13.01 14.98 -14.26
N GLY A 40 -12.44 13.78 -14.18
CA GLY A 40 -11.01 13.53 -14.31
C GLY A 40 -10.21 13.60 -13.00
N MET A 41 -10.86 13.78 -11.85
CA MET A 41 -10.23 13.60 -10.55
C MET A 41 -10.34 12.16 -10.08
N SER A 42 -9.23 11.67 -9.56
CA SER A 42 -9.20 10.46 -8.75
C SER A 42 -9.05 10.81 -7.26
N HIS A 43 -9.16 9.82 -6.41
CA HIS A 43 -8.83 9.99 -4.99
C HIS A 43 -7.38 10.45 -4.82
N ASN A 44 -7.14 11.43 -3.96
CA ASN A 44 -5.80 11.75 -3.54
C ASN A 44 -5.18 10.49 -2.93
N THR A 45 -3.94 10.21 -3.29
CA THR A 45 -3.31 8.96 -2.89
C THR A 45 -1.85 9.19 -2.51
N LEU A 46 -1.47 8.75 -1.33
CA LEU A 46 -0.09 8.67 -0.89
C LEU A 46 0.40 7.23 -1.04
N VAL A 47 1.47 7.03 -1.76
CA VAL A 47 2.09 5.72 -1.94
C VAL A 47 3.50 5.75 -1.39
N ILE A 48 3.76 4.88 -0.41
CA ILE A 48 5.08 4.63 0.15
C ILE A 48 5.60 3.37 -0.52
N ARG A 49 6.61 3.52 -1.36
CA ARG A 49 7.29 2.40 -2.01
C ARG A 49 8.44 1.94 -1.12
N VAL A 50 8.42 0.66 -0.75
CA VAL A 50 9.43 0.06 0.12
C VAL A 50 10.49 -0.67 -0.71
N GLN A 51 10.07 -1.42 -1.75
CA GLN A 51 10.96 -2.17 -2.65
C GLN A 51 10.33 -2.32 -4.05
N PRO A 52 11.13 -2.42 -5.13
CA PRO A 52 12.59 -2.37 -5.22
C PRO A 52 13.15 -0.94 -5.27
N GLN A 53 12.32 0.05 -5.49
CA GLN A 53 12.71 1.46 -5.60
C GLN A 53 12.03 2.24 -4.49
N GLU A 54 12.81 2.54 -3.46
CA GLU A 54 12.32 3.28 -2.30
C GLU A 54 11.91 4.70 -2.67
N GLY A 55 10.77 5.12 -2.16
CA GLY A 55 10.28 6.47 -2.45
C GLY A 55 8.87 6.73 -1.97
N ILE A 56 8.44 7.95 -2.18
CA ILE A 56 7.09 8.41 -1.85
C ILE A 56 6.49 9.08 -3.09
N THR A 57 5.30 8.65 -3.46
CA THR A 57 4.52 9.29 -4.52
C THR A 57 3.25 9.85 -3.92
N PHE A 58 2.98 11.14 -4.14
CA PHE A 58 1.74 11.77 -3.72
C PHE A 58 0.96 12.27 -4.94
N LYS A 59 -0.19 11.67 -5.18
CA LYS A 59 -1.13 12.08 -6.21
C LYS A 59 -2.22 12.95 -5.61
N VAL A 60 -2.42 14.14 -6.17
CA VAL A 60 -3.37 15.13 -5.64
C VAL A 60 -4.07 15.86 -6.79
N GLY A 61 -5.36 16.13 -6.61
CA GLY A 61 -6.11 16.98 -7.51
C GLY A 61 -5.68 18.44 -7.39
N SER A 62 -5.32 19.07 -8.48
CA SER A 62 -4.90 20.49 -8.54
C SER A 62 -5.67 21.25 -9.62
N LYS A 63 -5.91 22.53 -9.36
CA LYS A 63 -6.49 23.42 -10.36
C LYS A 63 -5.52 23.65 -11.52
N VAL A 64 -6.01 23.49 -12.73
CA VAL A 64 -5.24 23.85 -13.92
C VAL A 64 -5.09 25.39 -13.96
N PRO A 65 -3.88 25.93 -14.19
CA PRO A 65 -3.67 27.35 -14.37
C PRO A 65 -4.57 27.94 -15.48
N GLY A 66 -5.06 29.13 -15.27
CA GLY A 66 -5.96 29.82 -16.22
C GLY A 66 -7.29 30.20 -15.60
N SER A 67 -8.18 30.78 -16.40
CA SER A 67 -9.50 31.30 -15.97
C SER A 67 -10.54 30.21 -15.71
N SER A 68 -10.39 29.03 -16.31
CA SER A 68 -11.32 27.93 -16.12
C SER A 68 -11.09 27.20 -14.81
N MET A 69 -12.18 26.78 -14.12
CA MET A 69 -12.14 26.02 -12.86
C MET A 69 -12.02 24.51 -13.12
N ARG A 70 -11.05 24.11 -13.97
CA ARG A 70 -10.78 22.68 -14.24
C ARG A 70 -9.78 22.13 -13.26
N LEU A 71 -10.04 20.90 -12.83
CA LEU A 71 -9.14 20.13 -11.97
C LEU A 71 -8.40 19.06 -12.79
N ARG A 72 -7.19 18.74 -12.37
CA ARG A 72 -6.36 17.68 -12.93
C ARG A 72 -5.54 17.04 -11.82
N ASP A 73 -5.35 15.74 -11.93
CA ASP A 73 -4.43 15.02 -11.07
C ASP A 73 -2.98 15.43 -11.36
N VAL A 74 -2.26 15.76 -10.31
CA VAL A 74 -0.82 16.06 -10.34
C VAL A 74 -0.11 15.05 -9.44
N THR A 75 1.06 14.60 -9.85
CA THR A 75 1.87 13.66 -9.09
C THR A 75 3.16 14.33 -8.65
N MET A 76 3.44 14.25 -7.37
CA MET A 76 4.73 14.56 -6.77
C MET A 76 5.43 13.25 -6.45
N ASP A 77 6.65 13.08 -6.93
CA ASP A 77 7.43 11.86 -6.72
C ASP A 77 8.76 12.18 -6.05
N PHE A 78 9.05 11.47 -4.99
CA PHE A 78 10.32 11.49 -4.29
C PHE A 78 10.94 10.10 -4.35
N ALA A 79 12.14 9.99 -4.89
CA ALA A 79 12.88 8.75 -4.97
C ALA A 79 14.18 8.87 -4.16
N TYR A 80 14.39 7.96 -3.20
CA TYR A 80 15.55 7.98 -2.32
C TYR A 80 16.85 7.89 -3.08
N GLY A 81 16.97 7.01 -4.05
CA GLY A 81 18.18 6.85 -4.86
C GLY A 81 18.57 8.06 -5.71
N HIS A 82 17.64 9.01 -5.93
CA HIS A 82 17.92 10.27 -6.60
C HIS A 82 18.23 11.41 -5.62
N ALA A 83 17.67 11.35 -4.42
CA ALA A 83 17.82 12.41 -3.42
C ALA A 83 19.08 12.25 -2.57
N PHE A 84 19.52 11.01 -2.35
CA PHE A 84 20.70 10.68 -1.55
C PHE A 84 21.68 9.87 -2.39
N THR A 85 22.89 10.42 -2.56
CA THR A 85 24.01 9.77 -3.27
C THR A 85 24.93 9.02 -2.34
N GLU A 86 24.63 9.03 -1.05
CA GLU A 86 25.43 8.38 -0.02
C GLU A 86 25.26 6.86 -0.07
N TYR A 87 26.31 6.14 0.30
CA TYR A 87 26.26 4.70 0.45
C TYR A 87 25.22 4.32 1.50
N ALA A 88 24.19 3.61 1.08
CA ALA A 88 23.23 3.01 1.98
C ALA A 88 23.73 1.60 2.32
N PRO A 89 24.04 1.29 3.61
CA PRO A 89 24.42 -0.05 4.01
C PRO A 89 23.29 -1.04 3.72
N GLU A 90 23.64 -2.28 3.45
CA GLU A 90 22.62 -3.32 3.28
C GLU A 90 21.79 -3.50 4.57
N ALA A 91 20.53 -3.85 4.41
CA ALA A 91 19.58 -3.94 5.54
C ALA A 91 20.09 -4.87 6.66
N TYR A 92 20.72 -6.00 6.31
CA TYR A 92 21.29 -6.92 7.31
C TYR A 92 22.51 -6.37 8.03
N GLU A 93 23.35 -5.60 7.35
CA GLU A 93 24.50 -4.94 7.96
C GLU A 93 24.03 -4.03 9.11
N ARG A 94 23.05 -3.21 8.86
CA ARG A 94 22.46 -2.33 9.87
C ARG A 94 21.83 -3.13 11.02
N LEU A 95 21.04 -4.15 10.73
CA LEU A 95 20.39 -4.98 11.76
C LEU A 95 21.40 -5.70 12.65
N ILE A 96 22.48 -6.24 12.08
CA ILE A 96 23.54 -6.90 12.86
C ILE A 96 24.22 -5.89 13.79
N LEU A 97 24.51 -4.69 13.29
CA LEU A 97 25.09 -3.63 14.11
C LEU A 97 24.16 -3.24 15.27
N ASP A 98 22.86 -3.09 15.00
CA ASP A 98 21.88 -2.73 16.04
C ASP A 98 21.77 -3.83 17.11
N VAL A 99 21.88 -5.11 16.74
CA VAL A 99 21.96 -6.22 17.72
C VAL A 99 23.19 -6.10 18.58
N LEU A 100 24.35 -5.83 17.97
CA LEU A 100 25.63 -5.70 18.71
C LEU A 100 25.62 -4.49 19.66
N LEU A 101 24.96 -3.42 19.28
CA LEU A 101 24.82 -2.21 20.09
C LEU A 101 23.68 -2.28 21.12
N GLY A 102 22.81 -3.28 21.02
CA GLY A 102 21.62 -3.39 21.85
C GLY A 102 20.58 -2.30 21.54
N ASP A 103 20.50 -1.86 20.28
CA ASP A 103 19.57 -0.82 19.81
C ASP A 103 18.31 -1.46 19.22
N PRO A 104 17.14 -1.49 19.94
CA PRO A 104 15.99 -2.27 19.55
C PRO A 104 15.01 -1.61 18.55
N PRO A 105 15.10 -0.33 18.12
CA PRO A 105 14.04 0.36 17.37
C PRO A 105 13.59 -0.30 16.08
N LEU A 106 14.47 -1.04 15.40
CA LEU A 106 14.16 -1.73 14.15
C LEU A 106 13.62 -3.15 14.33
N PHE A 107 13.56 -3.64 15.58
CA PHE A 107 13.08 -4.99 15.86
C PHE A 107 11.62 -4.98 16.35
N PRO A 108 10.74 -5.80 15.75
CA PRO A 108 9.39 -5.93 16.25
C PRO A 108 9.41 -6.60 17.63
N GLN A 109 8.54 -6.12 18.52
CA GLN A 109 8.37 -6.72 19.83
C GLN A 109 7.60 -8.04 19.73
N GLN A 110 7.86 -8.97 20.68
CA GLN A 110 7.17 -10.26 20.72
C GLN A 110 5.64 -10.11 20.63
N LYS A 111 5.07 -9.15 21.36
CA LYS A 111 3.62 -8.89 21.36
C LYS A 111 3.10 -8.46 19.97
N GLU A 112 3.87 -7.74 19.20
CA GLU A 112 3.51 -7.34 17.83
C GLU A 112 3.47 -8.55 16.91
N ILE A 113 4.49 -9.42 17.01
CA ILE A 113 4.58 -10.66 16.24
C ILE A 113 3.39 -11.56 16.55
N GLU A 114 3.15 -11.85 17.83
CA GLU A 114 2.05 -12.72 18.27
C GLU A 114 0.67 -12.16 17.89
N THR A 115 0.51 -10.83 17.91
CA THR A 115 -0.74 -10.20 17.51
C THR A 115 -0.95 -10.30 16.00
N SER A 116 0.11 -10.14 15.22
CA SER A 116 0.07 -10.29 13.77
C SER A 116 -0.30 -11.71 13.36
N TRP A 117 0.30 -12.72 13.99
CA TRP A 117 -0.06 -14.12 13.75
C TRP A 117 -1.52 -14.40 14.07
N ARG A 118 -2.00 -14.03 15.24
CA ARG A 118 -3.42 -14.22 15.62
C ARG A 118 -4.43 -13.61 14.64
N LEU A 119 -4.06 -12.57 13.92
CA LEU A 119 -4.91 -11.99 12.87
C LEU A 119 -4.95 -12.88 11.62
N LEU A 120 -3.84 -13.52 11.28
CA LEU A 120 -3.73 -14.35 10.08
C LEU A 120 -4.18 -15.79 10.32
N ASP A 121 -3.96 -16.33 11.51
CA ASP A 121 -4.36 -17.69 11.91
C ASP A 121 -5.84 -17.97 11.60
N GLN A 122 -6.72 -16.99 11.84
CA GLN A 122 -8.15 -17.14 11.54
C GLN A 122 -8.43 -17.40 10.05
N ALA A 123 -7.63 -16.83 9.15
CA ALA A 123 -7.77 -17.08 7.72
C ALA A 123 -7.17 -18.44 7.34
N GLU A 124 -6.03 -18.82 7.93
CA GLU A 124 -5.38 -20.10 7.69
C GLU A 124 -6.25 -21.25 8.18
N GLU A 125 -6.77 -21.19 9.40
CA GLU A 125 -7.72 -22.17 9.96
C GLU A 125 -8.96 -22.35 9.07
N TYR A 126 -9.51 -21.24 8.54
CA TYR A 126 -10.63 -21.33 7.63
C TYR A 126 -10.28 -22.04 6.32
N TRP A 127 -9.14 -21.75 5.73
CA TRP A 127 -8.70 -22.38 4.49
C TRP A 127 -8.34 -23.86 4.69
N GLU A 128 -7.76 -24.22 5.83
CA GLU A 128 -7.51 -25.63 6.17
C GLU A 128 -8.82 -26.41 6.31
N ALA A 129 -9.84 -25.82 6.92
CA ALA A 129 -11.15 -26.43 7.05
C ALA A 129 -11.96 -26.45 5.74
N HIS A 130 -11.67 -25.54 4.80
CA HIS A 130 -12.40 -25.35 3.55
C HIS A 130 -11.47 -25.22 2.34
N PRO A 131 -10.69 -26.26 2.02
CA PRO A 131 -9.71 -26.22 0.92
C PRO A 131 -10.34 -25.96 -0.45
N GLU A 132 -11.62 -26.25 -0.63
CA GLU A 132 -12.40 -25.95 -1.82
C GLU A 132 -12.58 -24.45 -2.09
N THR A 133 -12.36 -23.60 -1.09
CA THR A 133 -12.46 -22.14 -1.22
C THR A 133 -11.16 -21.51 -1.72
N LEU A 134 -10.07 -22.27 -1.81
CA LEU A 134 -8.80 -21.77 -2.31
C LEU A 134 -8.85 -21.60 -3.82
N GLU A 135 -8.74 -20.37 -4.27
CA GLU A 135 -8.67 -20.05 -5.69
C GLU A 135 -7.23 -20.00 -6.18
N THR A 136 -6.99 -20.56 -7.35
CA THR A 136 -5.70 -20.44 -8.05
C THR A 136 -5.73 -19.29 -9.05
N TYR A 137 -4.56 -18.76 -9.37
CA TYR A 137 -4.42 -17.72 -10.38
C TYR A 137 -3.24 -17.99 -11.31
N ARG A 138 -3.33 -17.47 -12.52
CA ARG A 138 -2.26 -17.60 -13.51
C ARG A 138 -1.06 -16.73 -13.12
N PRO A 139 0.17 -17.26 -13.16
CA PRO A 139 1.38 -16.46 -12.96
C PRO A 139 1.40 -15.22 -13.86
N GLY A 140 1.93 -14.11 -13.34
CA GLY A 140 1.97 -12.82 -14.05
C GLY A 140 0.68 -12.01 -13.97
N THR A 141 -0.35 -12.52 -13.28
CA THR A 141 -1.59 -11.77 -12.99
C THR A 141 -1.57 -11.15 -11.59
N TRP A 142 -2.59 -10.39 -11.26
CA TRP A 142 -2.69 -9.72 -9.95
C TRP A 142 -3.48 -10.53 -8.91
N GLY A 143 -3.59 -11.83 -9.09
CA GLY A 143 -4.29 -12.73 -8.20
C GLY A 143 -5.62 -13.22 -8.76
N PRO A 144 -6.43 -13.94 -7.96
CA PRO A 144 -7.70 -14.47 -8.37
C PRO A 144 -8.78 -13.38 -8.41
N GLN A 145 -9.85 -13.61 -9.17
CA GLN A 145 -10.96 -12.65 -9.30
C GLN A 145 -11.70 -12.42 -7.98
N CYS A 146 -11.69 -13.37 -7.06
CA CYS A 146 -12.31 -13.20 -5.74
C CYS A 146 -11.69 -12.03 -4.97
N ALA A 147 -10.39 -11.78 -5.14
CA ALA A 147 -9.71 -10.65 -4.52
C ALA A 147 -10.24 -9.30 -5.04
N ASP A 148 -10.51 -9.18 -6.34
CA ASP A 148 -11.12 -7.97 -6.91
C ASP A 148 -12.58 -7.81 -6.43
N LYS A 149 -13.34 -8.91 -6.39
CA LYS A 149 -14.73 -8.91 -5.90
C LYS A 149 -14.81 -8.53 -4.41
N MET A 150 -13.83 -8.92 -3.60
CA MET A 150 -13.78 -8.58 -2.19
C MET A 150 -13.75 -7.06 -1.99
N LEU A 151 -12.87 -6.34 -2.68
CA LEU A 151 -12.80 -4.90 -2.58
C LEU A 151 -14.00 -4.19 -3.19
N ALA A 152 -14.54 -4.74 -4.29
CA ALA A 152 -15.69 -4.17 -4.97
C ALA A 152 -16.95 -4.15 -4.09
N ARG A 153 -17.10 -5.08 -3.13
CA ARG A 153 -18.19 -5.07 -2.13
C ARG A 153 -18.19 -3.79 -1.29
N ASP A 154 -17.01 -3.26 -1.03
CA ASP A 154 -16.81 -2.04 -0.22
C ASP A 154 -16.69 -0.79 -1.12
N GLY A 155 -16.94 -0.92 -2.43
CA GLY A 155 -16.77 0.17 -3.39
C GLY A 155 -15.33 0.54 -3.69
N ASN A 156 -14.37 -0.33 -3.33
CA ASN A 156 -12.95 -0.10 -3.52
C ASN A 156 -12.37 -0.94 -4.66
N ILE A 157 -11.20 -0.56 -5.11
CA ILE A 157 -10.43 -1.29 -6.13
C ILE A 157 -8.98 -1.42 -5.71
N TRP A 158 -8.32 -2.49 -6.12
CA TRP A 158 -6.88 -2.61 -5.94
C TRP A 158 -6.13 -1.59 -6.78
N ARG A 159 -5.20 -0.89 -6.14
CA ARG A 159 -4.19 -0.17 -6.89
C ARG A 159 -3.29 -1.19 -7.60
N ARG A 160 -2.93 -0.87 -8.84
CA ARG A 160 -1.94 -1.62 -9.62
C ARG A 160 -0.66 -0.77 -9.70
N PRO A 161 0.45 -1.23 -9.07
CA PRO A 161 1.73 -0.53 -9.03
C PRO A 161 2.38 -0.35 -10.40
#